data_6fbab1c363d4524780185f77973e9092
#
_entry.id   6fbab1c363d4524780185f77973e9092
#
_cell.length_a   1.000
_cell.length_b   1.000
_cell.length_c   1.000
_cell.angle_alpha   90.00
_cell.angle_beta   90.00
_cell.angle_gamma   90.00
#
_symmetry.space_group_name_H-M   'P 1'
#
loop_
_entity.id
_entity.type
_entity.pdbx_description
1 polymer ?
#
loop_
_entity_poly.entity_id
_entity_poly.type
_entity_poly.pdbx_seq_one_letter_code
_entity_poly.pdbx_strand_id
1 'polypeptide(L)'
;FRLLKGYMCKNSGRFVDSVGSLDIFENYVLALGIRGHKKYTEAFRRRYPSRRGMDLDVINDIRVKLLELMEPVYQVFHDKDSTAADYIDTMLQFLDESMVYEQLEQLRELMEKENQAAAAKEYGQSYEKIIALFEQTKKLLGEEKMGIREFSDILDAGFNEIKIGIIPPTLDMVMVGDVK
;
A
#
# COMPACT_ATOMS: atom_id res chain seq x y z
N PHE A 1 -7.51 0.41 -2.92
CA PHE A 1 -8.54 1.04 -2.04
C PHE A 1 -8.33 0.76 -0.55
N ARG A 2 -7.71 -0.37 -0.15
CA ARG A 2 -7.38 -0.63 1.27
C ARG A 2 -6.50 0.48 1.88
N LEU A 3 -5.46 0.95 1.16
CA LEU A 3 -4.59 2.04 1.60
C LEU A 3 -5.34 3.37 1.74
N LEU A 4 -6.23 3.68 0.79
CA LEU A 4 -7.10 4.86 0.87
C LEU A 4 -8.01 4.81 2.12
N LYS A 5 -8.44 3.63 2.52
CA LYS A 5 -9.22 3.44 3.75
C LYS A 5 -8.42 3.85 5.00
N GLY A 6 -7.14 3.46 5.08
CA GLY A 6 -6.24 3.89 6.16
C GLY A 6 -6.06 5.40 6.20
N TYR A 7 -5.77 6.02 5.08
CA TYR A 7 -5.65 7.48 4.94
C TYR A 7 -6.93 8.22 5.38
N MET A 8 -8.10 7.75 4.94
CA MET A 8 -9.38 8.34 5.34
C MET A 8 -9.64 8.18 6.84
N CYS A 9 -9.23 7.09 7.46
CA CYS A 9 -9.35 6.87 8.88
C CYS A 9 -8.47 7.85 9.68
N LYS A 10 -7.21 8.07 9.26
CA LYS A 10 -6.26 9.00 9.88
C LYS A 10 -6.78 10.45 9.84
N ASN A 11 -7.31 10.89 8.70
CA ASN A 11 -7.63 12.29 8.45
C ASN A 11 -9.06 12.71 8.84
N SER A 12 -10.00 11.80 9.03
CA SER A 12 -11.39 12.17 9.34
C SER A 12 -11.77 12.05 10.80
N GLY A 13 -10.92 11.41 11.65
CA GLY A 13 -11.24 11.17 13.07
C GLY A 13 -12.55 10.39 13.31
N ARG A 14 -13.26 10.07 12.24
CA ARG A 14 -14.45 9.24 12.21
C ARG A 14 -14.18 8.10 11.25
N PHE A 15 -14.44 6.89 11.67
CA PHE A 15 -14.83 5.85 10.72
C PHE A 15 -16.09 6.40 10.01
N VAL A 16 -15.89 7.19 8.97
CA VAL A 16 -16.96 7.37 8.00
C VAL A 16 -17.37 5.96 7.68
N ASP A 17 -18.65 5.71 7.54
CA ASP A 17 -19.25 4.42 7.16
C ASP A 17 -18.68 3.96 5.81
N SER A 18 -17.40 3.68 5.83
CA SER A 18 -16.48 3.91 4.74
C SER A 18 -16.29 2.67 3.89
N VAL A 19 -16.67 1.50 4.41
CA VAL A 19 -16.55 0.27 3.60
C VAL A 19 -17.54 0.37 2.44
N GLY A 20 -18.78 0.77 2.72
CA GLY A 20 -19.80 0.93 1.68
C GLY A 20 -19.51 2.07 0.70
N SER A 21 -18.98 3.19 1.18
CA SER A 21 -18.70 4.36 0.33
C SER A 21 -17.49 4.15 -0.58
N LEU A 22 -16.44 3.47 -0.10
CA LEU A 22 -15.27 3.11 -0.91
C LEU A 22 -15.61 2.06 -1.97
N ASP A 23 -16.41 1.07 -1.63
CA ASP A 23 -16.89 0.06 -2.58
C ASP A 23 -17.75 0.72 -3.68
N ILE A 24 -18.58 1.69 -3.30
CA ILE A 24 -19.38 2.47 -4.25
C ILE A 24 -18.47 3.30 -5.16
N PHE A 25 -17.44 3.96 -4.61
CA PHE A 25 -16.47 4.73 -5.38
C PHE A 25 -15.69 3.83 -6.35
N GLU A 26 -15.21 2.69 -5.89
CA GLU A 26 -14.52 1.71 -6.73
C GLU A 26 -15.39 1.24 -7.89
N ASN A 27 -16.63 0.85 -7.59
CA ASN A 27 -17.59 0.43 -8.63
C ASN A 27 -17.89 1.57 -9.62
N TYR A 28 -17.99 2.81 -9.14
CA TYR A 28 -18.19 3.98 -9.99
C TYR A 28 -17.02 4.17 -10.97
N VAL A 29 -15.80 4.18 -10.46
CA VAL A 29 -14.58 4.36 -11.25
C VAL A 29 -14.42 3.25 -12.29
N LEU A 30 -14.64 1.99 -11.89
CA LEU A 30 -14.57 0.83 -12.78
C LEU A 30 -15.64 0.88 -13.87
N ALA A 31 -16.88 1.17 -13.51
CA ALA A 31 -18.00 1.20 -14.44
C ALA A 31 -17.88 2.30 -15.50
N LEU A 32 -17.28 3.44 -15.14
CA LEU A 32 -17.06 4.55 -16.06
C LEU A 32 -15.70 4.50 -16.76
N GLY A 33 -14.87 3.50 -16.46
CA GLY A 33 -13.54 3.36 -17.04
C GLY A 33 -12.60 4.53 -16.73
N ILE A 34 -12.74 5.15 -15.54
CA ILE A 34 -11.92 6.28 -15.13
C ILE A 34 -10.51 5.80 -14.81
N ARG A 35 -9.52 6.27 -15.57
CA ARG A 35 -8.11 5.88 -15.43
C ARG A 35 -7.19 7.06 -15.65
N GLY A 36 -6.06 7.05 -14.95
CA GLY A 36 -4.98 8.04 -15.08
C GLY A 36 -5.23 9.33 -14.30
N HIS A 37 -4.16 9.92 -13.79
CA HIS A 37 -4.12 11.07 -12.91
C HIS A 37 -5.04 12.21 -13.39
N LYS A 38 -4.90 12.63 -14.65
CA LYS A 38 -5.70 13.74 -15.24
C LYS A 38 -7.21 13.59 -15.07
N LYS A 39 -7.73 12.35 -15.05
CA LYS A 39 -9.17 12.13 -14.88
C LYS A 39 -9.63 12.39 -13.44
N TYR A 40 -8.73 12.22 -12.48
CA TYR A 40 -9.02 12.45 -11.06
C TYR A 40 -8.87 13.93 -10.67
N THR A 41 -8.14 14.76 -11.43
CA THR A 41 -8.02 16.19 -11.12
C THR A 41 -9.31 16.98 -11.35
N GLU A 42 -10.21 16.46 -12.19
CA GLU A 42 -11.50 17.08 -12.47
C GLU A 42 -12.62 16.44 -11.63
N ALA A 43 -13.60 17.26 -11.22
CA ALA A 43 -14.78 16.73 -10.52
C ALA A 43 -15.58 15.78 -11.42
N PHE A 44 -15.99 14.66 -10.87
CA PHE A 44 -16.84 13.71 -11.56
C PHE A 44 -18.26 14.28 -11.67
N ARG A 45 -18.81 14.30 -12.88
CA ARG A 45 -20.12 14.89 -13.19
C ARG A 45 -21.14 13.88 -13.67
N ARG A 46 -20.68 12.72 -14.15
CA ARG A 46 -21.53 11.70 -14.74
C ARG A 46 -22.19 10.87 -13.64
N ARG A 47 -23.51 10.86 -13.60
CA ARG A 47 -24.25 9.93 -12.74
C ARG A 47 -24.22 8.55 -13.36
N TYR A 48 -23.89 7.54 -12.54
CA TYR A 48 -24.01 6.13 -12.93
C TYR A 48 -25.39 5.61 -12.45
N PRO A 49 -26.19 4.99 -13.33
CA PRO A 49 -27.47 4.41 -12.93
C PRO A 49 -27.21 3.22 -12.01
N SER A 50 -27.28 3.40 -10.72
CA SER A 50 -27.28 2.31 -9.76
C SER A 50 -28.61 2.27 -9.02
N ARG A 51 -29.04 1.06 -8.61
CA ARG A 51 -30.26 0.89 -7.79
C ARG A 51 -30.14 1.52 -6.40
N ARG A 52 -28.94 1.78 -5.91
CA ARG A 52 -28.64 2.56 -4.72
C ARG A 52 -28.18 3.92 -5.22
N GLY A 53 -28.98 4.97 -4.96
CA GLY A 53 -28.65 6.33 -5.35
C GLY A 53 -27.21 6.69 -4.96
N MET A 54 -26.40 6.96 -5.98
CA MET A 54 -25.00 7.31 -5.78
C MET A 54 -24.94 8.83 -5.62
N ASP A 55 -24.52 9.28 -4.45
CA ASP A 55 -24.30 10.69 -4.19
C ASP A 55 -22.96 11.09 -4.81
N LEU A 56 -23.03 11.98 -5.83
CA LEU A 56 -21.83 12.48 -6.51
C LEU A 56 -20.95 13.33 -5.58
N ASP A 57 -21.51 13.93 -4.56
CA ASP A 57 -20.74 14.72 -3.60
C ASP A 57 -19.86 13.78 -2.77
N VAL A 58 -20.40 12.67 -2.29
CA VAL A 58 -19.61 11.61 -1.59
C VAL A 58 -18.53 11.03 -2.50
N ILE A 59 -18.86 10.78 -3.77
CA ILE A 59 -17.88 10.27 -4.75
C ILE A 59 -16.74 11.29 -4.98
N ASN A 60 -17.08 12.57 -5.09
CA ASN A 60 -16.08 13.62 -5.28
C ASN A 60 -15.25 13.87 -4.02
N ASP A 61 -15.82 13.75 -2.83
CA ASP A 61 -15.07 13.83 -1.57
C ASP A 61 -14.01 12.72 -1.50
N ILE A 62 -14.37 11.49 -1.85
CA ILE A 62 -13.41 10.37 -1.91
C ILE A 62 -12.35 10.61 -2.99
N ARG A 63 -12.74 11.14 -4.14
CA ARG A 63 -11.80 11.51 -5.22
C ARG A 63 -10.77 12.54 -4.74
N VAL A 64 -11.20 13.58 -4.02
CA VAL A 64 -10.29 14.60 -3.49
C VAL A 64 -9.29 13.96 -2.52
N LYS A 65 -9.75 13.15 -1.58
CA LYS A 65 -8.88 12.44 -0.62
C LYS A 65 -7.90 11.49 -1.31
N LEU A 66 -8.33 10.82 -2.37
CA LEU A 66 -7.43 9.99 -3.18
C LEU A 66 -6.35 10.84 -3.85
N LEU A 67 -6.69 12.01 -4.38
CA LEU A 67 -5.72 12.93 -4.95
C LEU A 67 -4.74 13.44 -3.90
N GLU A 68 -5.22 13.87 -2.74
CA GLU A 68 -4.37 14.34 -1.63
C GLU A 68 -3.33 13.29 -1.24
N LEU A 69 -3.74 12.03 -1.16
CA LEU A 69 -2.84 10.92 -0.85
C LEU A 69 -1.83 10.63 -1.98
N MET A 70 -2.27 10.70 -3.24
CA MET A 70 -1.48 10.25 -4.39
C MET A 70 -0.66 11.36 -5.05
N GLU A 71 -1.03 12.62 -4.86
CA GLU A 71 -0.38 13.75 -5.54
C GLU A 71 1.12 13.88 -5.23
N PRO A 72 1.58 13.77 -3.97
CA PRO A 72 3.02 13.79 -3.67
C PRO A 72 3.77 12.67 -4.41
N VAL A 73 3.21 11.47 -4.43
CA VAL A 73 3.79 10.32 -5.14
C VAL A 73 3.85 10.59 -6.64
N TYR A 74 2.75 11.10 -7.20
CA TYR A 74 2.69 11.41 -8.63
C TYR A 74 3.74 12.44 -9.04
N GLN A 75 3.91 13.51 -8.28
CA GLN A 75 4.86 14.58 -8.57
C GLN A 75 6.30 14.07 -8.56
N VAL A 76 6.71 13.41 -7.49
CA VAL A 76 8.09 12.90 -7.35
C VAL A 76 8.39 11.83 -8.40
N PHE A 77 7.43 10.95 -8.73
CA PHE A 77 7.62 9.88 -9.70
C PHE A 77 7.65 10.36 -11.16
N HIS A 78 7.23 11.60 -11.42
CA HIS A 78 7.26 12.21 -12.75
C HIS A 78 8.33 13.30 -12.88
N ASP A 79 8.98 13.69 -11.77
CA ASP A 79 10.10 14.61 -11.81
C ASP A 79 11.37 13.88 -12.28
N LYS A 80 12.04 14.47 -13.27
CA LYS A 80 13.26 13.92 -13.86
C LYS A 80 14.51 14.17 -13.02
N ASP A 81 14.40 15.09 -12.08
CA ASP A 81 15.49 15.48 -11.19
C ASP A 81 15.42 14.80 -9.83
N SER A 82 14.44 13.93 -9.60
CA SER A 82 14.28 13.19 -8.37
C SER A 82 15.48 12.28 -8.08
N THR A 83 15.86 12.23 -6.82
CA THR A 83 16.89 11.34 -6.29
C THR A 83 16.28 10.07 -5.70
N ALA A 84 17.09 9.07 -5.40
CA ALA A 84 16.63 7.88 -4.67
C ALA A 84 16.05 8.24 -3.30
N ALA A 85 16.61 9.26 -2.62
CA ALA A 85 16.07 9.74 -1.35
C ALA A 85 14.67 10.32 -1.52
N ASP A 86 14.42 11.12 -2.56
CA ASP A 86 13.10 11.71 -2.82
C ASP A 86 12.03 10.63 -3.03
N TYR A 87 12.34 9.58 -3.78
CA TYR A 87 11.43 8.44 -3.96
C TYR A 87 11.15 7.74 -2.63
N ILE A 88 12.20 7.44 -1.85
CA ILE A 88 12.06 6.71 -0.58
C ILE A 88 11.29 7.53 0.44
N ASP A 89 11.61 8.81 0.62
CA ASP A 89 10.92 9.69 1.57
C ASP A 89 9.44 9.82 1.22
N THR A 90 9.13 9.97 -0.06
CA THR A 90 7.76 10.00 -0.54
C THR A 90 7.02 8.68 -0.29
N MET A 91 7.69 7.53 -0.50
CA MET A 91 7.09 6.23 -0.21
C MET A 91 6.90 6.00 1.29
N LEU A 92 7.84 6.40 2.13
CA LEU A 92 7.71 6.33 3.59
C LEU A 92 6.54 7.19 4.07
N GLN A 93 6.43 8.42 3.58
CA GLN A 93 5.29 9.28 3.88
C GLN A 93 3.97 8.65 3.43
N PHE A 94 3.92 8.09 2.22
CA PHE A 94 2.73 7.41 1.71
C PHE A 94 2.33 6.21 2.58
N LEU A 95 3.29 5.41 3.05
CA LEU A 95 3.01 4.29 3.97
C LEU A 95 2.45 4.76 5.30
N ASP A 96 3.02 5.83 5.88
CA ASP A 96 2.54 6.45 7.12
C ASP A 96 1.13 7.06 6.96
N GLU A 97 0.92 7.87 5.92
CA GLU A 97 -0.38 8.47 5.62
C GLU A 97 -1.47 7.42 5.37
N SER A 98 -1.11 6.29 4.78
CA SER A 98 -2.02 5.18 4.52
C SER A 98 -2.22 4.26 5.72
N MET A 99 -1.57 4.51 6.87
CA MET A 99 -1.62 3.65 8.08
C MET A 99 -1.32 2.19 7.75
N VAL A 100 -0.27 1.95 6.94
CA VAL A 100 0.05 0.58 6.48
C VAL A 100 0.48 -0.30 7.65
N TYR A 101 1.27 0.24 8.58
CA TYR A 101 1.71 -0.48 9.76
C TYR A 101 0.52 -0.97 10.58
N GLU A 102 -0.43 -0.09 10.90
CA GLU A 102 -1.62 -0.43 11.69
C GLU A 102 -2.52 -1.45 10.98
N GLN A 103 -2.61 -1.37 9.65
CA GLN A 103 -3.36 -2.35 8.88
C GLN A 103 -2.70 -3.74 8.89
N LEU A 104 -1.37 -3.81 8.84
CA LEU A 104 -0.62 -5.07 8.94
C LEU A 104 -0.71 -5.66 10.33
N GLU A 105 -0.65 -4.84 11.40
CA GLU A 105 -0.85 -5.30 12.77
C GLU A 105 -2.27 -5.87 12.99
N GLN A 106 -3.30 -5.24 12.44
CA GLN A 106 -4.66 -5.77 12.49
C GLN A 106 -4.77 -7.14 11.76
N LEU A 107 -4.09 -7.29 10.63
CA LEU A 107 -4.04 -8.57 9.92
C LEU A 107 -3.27 -9.62 10.70
N ARG A 108 -2.16 -9.27 11.33
CA ARG A 108 -1.39 -10.15 12.20
C ARG A 108 -2.27 -10.69 13.35
N GLU A 109 -2.94 -9.79 14.06
CA GLU A 109 -3.84 -10.17 15.15
C GLU A 109 -5.00 -11.06 14.69
N LEU A 110 -5.55 -10.81 13.50
CA LEU A 110 -6.60 -11.65 12.92
C LEU A 110 -6.08 -13.06 12.63
N MET A 111 -4.91 -13.18 12.03
CA MET A 111 -4.28 -14.46 11.73
C MET A 111 -3.93 -15.24 13.01
N GLU A 112 -3.50 -14.56 14.08
CA GLU A 112 -3.28 -15.19 15.39
C GLU A 112 -4.58 -15.76 15.96
N LYS A 113 -5.69 -15.01 15.90
CA LYS A 113 -7.01 -15.48 16.36
C LYS A 113 -7.53 -16.67 15.55
N GLU A 114 -7.16 -16.76 14.28
CA GLU A 114 -7.50 -17.87 13.38
C GLU A 114 -6.51 -19.05 13.48
N ASN A 115 -5.57 -19.04 14.44
CA ASN A 115 -4.51 -20.03 14.61
C ASN A 115 -3.59 -20.19 13.39
N GLN A 116 -3.40 -19.13 12.60
CA GLN A 116 -2.52 -19.08 11.44
C GLN A 116 -1.18 -18.43 11.81
N ALA A 117 -0.44 -19.04 12.72
CA ALA A 117 0.78 -18.48 13.31
C ALA A 117 1.87 -18.12 12.25
N ALA A 118 2.00 -18.92 11.18
CA ALA A 118 2.94 -18.63 10.10
C ALA A 118 2.59 -17.32 9.37
N ALA A 119 1.33 -17.15 8.98
CA ALA A 119 0.85 -15.92 8.34
C ALA A 119 0.95 -14.70 9.27
N ALA A 120 0.62 -14.85 10.55
CA ALA A 120 0.77 -13.79 11.54
C ALA A 120 2.22 -13.30 11.63
N LYS A 121 3.19 -14.24 11.65
CA LYS A 121 4.62 -13.91 11.66
C LYS A 121 5.05 -13.18 10.39
N GLU A 122 4.57 -13.60 9.22
CA GLU A 122 4.87 -12.93 7.95
C GLU A 122 4.38 -11.48 7.95
N TYR A 123 3.13 -11.22 8.35
CA TYR A 123 2.60 -9.86 8.45
C TYR A 123 3.39 -9.00 9.44
N GLY A 124 3.73 -9.54 10.62
CA GLY A 124 4.49 -8.79 11.63
C GLY A 124 5.91 -8.42 11.18
N GLN A 125 6.54 -9.21 10.30
CA GLN A 125 7.90 -8.95 9.82
C GLN A 125 7.96 -8.13 8.53
N SER A 126 6.86 -8.06 7.77
CA SER A 126 6.87 -7.49 6.42
C SER A 126 7.17 -6.00 6.44
N TYR A 127 6.57 -5.24 7.35
CA TYR A 127 6.76 -3.80 7.44
C TYR A 127 8.21 -3.44 7.78
N GLU A 128 8.77 -4.06 8.82
CA GLU A 128 10.15 -3.80 9.25
C GLU A 128 11.16 -4.08 8.13
N LYS A 129 10.94 -5.14 7.35
CA LYS A 129 11.81 -5.49 6.23
C LYS A 129 11.73 -4.50 5.08
N ILE A 130 10.54 -3.98 4.78
CA ILE A 130 10.34 -2.93 3.79
C ILE A 130 11.08 -1.65 4.23
N ILE A 131 10.90 -1.24 5.49
CA ILE A 131 11.58 -0.06 6.04
C ILE A 131 13.10 -0.24 6.00
N ALA A 132 13.61 -1.39 6.44
CA ALA A 132 15.04 -1.67 6.41
C ALA A 132 15.63 -1.62 5.00
N LEU A 133 14.92 -2.12 3.98
CA LEU A 133 15.33 -2.01 2.58
C LEU A 133 15.37 -0.54 2.13
N PHE A 134 14.36 0.24 2.46
CA PHE A 134 14.31 1.66 2.11
C PHE A 134 15.45 2.44 2.76
N GLU A 135 15.70 2.23 4.05
CA GLU A 135 16.82 2.86 4.77
C GLU A 135 18.17 2.48 4.16
N GLN A 136 18.37 1.20 3.85
CA GLN A 136 19.60 0.73 3.21
C GLN A 136 19.78 1.34 1.81
N THR A 137 18.74 1.36 0.99
CA THR A 137 18.79 1.97 -0.35
C THR A 137 19.07 3.47 -0.26
N LYS A 138 18.41 4.17 0.66
CA LYS A 138 18.64 5.60 0.89
C LYS A 138 20.08 5.88 1.34
N LYS A 139 20.64 5.05 2.20
CA LYS A 139 22.02 5.18 2.67
C LYS A 139 23.05 4.98 1.57
N LEU A 140 22.79 4.07 0.63
CA LEU A 140 23.73 3.73 -0.45
C LEU A 140 23.60 4.63 -1.66
N LEU A 141 22.40 5.04 -2.03
CA LEU A 141 22.08 5.69 -3.31
C LEU A 141 21.28 6.98 -3.14
N GLY A 142 21.08 7.46 -1.92
CA GLY A 142 20.15 8.56 -1.64
C GLY A 142 20.39 9.82 -2.46
N GLU A 143 21.64 10.20 -2.70
CA GLU A 143 22.03 11.40 -3.46
C GLU A 143 22.01 11.18 -4.99
N GLU A 144 21.85 9.92 -5.44
CA GLU A 144 21.88 9.61 -6.86
C GLU A 144 20.56 9.99 -7.53
N LYS A 145 20.66 10.79 -8.60
CA LYS A 145 19.53 11.10 -9.48
C LYS A 145 19.26 9.92 -10.38
N MET A 146 18.03 9.46 -10.40
CA MET A 146 17.65 8.32 -11.23
C MET A 146 16.20 8.41 -11.69
N GLY A 147 15.89 7.75 -12.79
CA GLY A 147 14.51 7.63 -13.25
C GLY A 147 13.73 6.57 -12.45
N ILE A 148 12.41 6.72 -12.42
CA ILE A 148 11.52 5.78 -11.70
C ILE A 148 11.71 4.31 -12.09
N ARG A 149 12.08 4.03 -13.34
CA ARG A 149 12.33 2.63 -13.77
C ARG A 149 13.57 2.06 -13.11
N GLU A 150 14.67 2.81 -13.12
CA GLU A 150 15.92 2.41 -12.48
C GLU A 150 15.74 2.24 -10.98
N PHE A 151 15.03 3.15 -10.33
CA PHE A 151 14.66 3.02 -8.93
C PHE A 151 13.81 1.76 -8.65
N SER A 152 12.83 1.47 -9.51
CA SER A 152 12.01 0.26 -9.42
C SER A 152 12.85 -1.01 -9.56
N ASP A 153 13.78 -1.06 -10.51
CA ASP A 153 14.66 -2.21 -10.73
C ASP A 153 15.57 -2.47 -9.50
N ILE A 154 16.05 -1.39 -8.87
CA ILE A 154 16.84 -1.47 -7.63
C ILE A 154 16.00 -2.04 -6.48
N LEU A 155 14.78 -1.52 -6.29
CA LEU A 155 13.88 -2.03 -5.26
C LEU A 155 13.49 -3.49 -5.51
N ASP A 156 13.19 -3.85 -6.76
CA ASP A 156 12.84 -5.23 -7.11
C ASP A 156 14.00 -6.19 -6.80
N ALA A 157 15.25 -5.80 -7.10
CA ALA A 157 16.42 -6.57 -6.70
C ALA A 157 16.52 -6.72 -5.18
N GLY A 158 16.32 -5.63 -4.43
CA GLY A 158 16.33 -5.64 -2.97
C GLY A 158 15.21 -6.51 -2.38
N PHE A 159 14.00 -6.43 -2.90
CA PHE A 159 12.88 -7.26 -2.45
C PHE A 159 13.11 -8.76 -2.72
N ASN A 160 13.75 -9.11 -3.82
CA ASN A 160 14.09 -10.51 -4.13
C ASN A 160 15.11 -11.10 -3.14
N GLU A 161 15.96 -10.27 -2.53
CA GLU A 161 16.90 -10.69 -1.49
C GLU A 161 16.22 -10.78 -0.10
N ILE A 162 15.08 -10.14 0.10
CA ILE A 162 14.33 -10.21 1.36
C ILE A 162 13.69 -11.59 1.50
N LYS A 163 14.34 -12.48 2.24
CA LYS A 163 13.74 -13.73 2.67
C LYS A 163 12.81 -13.46 3.85
N ILE A 164 11.51 -13.44 3.61
CA ILE A 164 10.52 -13.57 4.68
C ILE A 164 10.68 -15.02 5.16
N GLY A 165 11.30 -15.19 6.35
CA GLY A 165 11.65 -16.51 6.84
C GLY A 165 10.39 -17.30 7.24
N ILE A 166 9.80 -17.96 6.28
CA ILE A 166 8.99 -19.13 6.56
C ILE A 166 9.99 -20.18 6.99
N ILE A 167 10.08 -20.47 8.28
CA ILE A 167 10.66 -21.72 8.73
C ILE A 167 9.62 -22.76 8.27
N PRO A 168 9.94 -23.63 7.29
CA PRO A 168 9.00 -24.68 6.92
C PRO A 168 8.64 -25.46 8.19
N PRO A 169 7.38 -25.79 8.43
CA PRO A 169 6.98 -26.58 9.61
C PRO A 169 7.65 -27.95 9.70
N THR A 170 8.40 -28.33 8.66
CA THR A 170 9.17 -29.58 8.57
C THR A 170 10.53 -29.55 9.27
N LEU A 171 11.00 -28.40 9.78
CA LEU A 171 12.30 -28.33 10.48
C LEU A 171 12.24 -28.79 11.95
N ASP A 172 11.05 -29.04 12.48
CA ASP A 172 10.85 -29.63 13.82
C ASP A 172 10.52 -31.13 13.80
N MET A 173 10.65 -31.78 12.63
CA MET A 173 10.58 -33.23 12.54
C MET A 173 11.95 -33.80 12.78
N VAL A 174 12.17 -34.41 13.95
CA VAL A 174 13.25 -35.35 14.19
C VAL A 174 13.05 -36.54 13.24
N MET A 175 13.86 -36.62 12.17
CA MET A 175 13.90 -37.82 11.34
C MET A 175 14.61 -38.92 12.14
N VAL A 176 13.82 -39.80 12.72
CA VAL A 176 14.34 -41.08 13.23
C VAL A 176 14.55 -41.98 12.02
N GLY A 177 15.78 -42.02 11.50
CA GLY A 177 16.21 -42.97 10.47
C GLY A 177 16.73 -44.23 11.12
N ASP A 178 16.15 -45.37 10.78
CA ASP A 178 16.77 -46.66 11.09
C ASP A 178 18.05 -46.79 10.25
N VAL A 179 19.17 -46.89 10.94
CA VAL A 179 20.46 -47.28 10.35
C VAL A 179 20.47 -48.81 10.24
N LYS A 180 20.38 -49.34 9.00
CA LYS A 180 20.72 -50.74 8.70
C LYS A 180 22.16 -50.83 8.33
#